data_0388987997b1af9e0addbfe3891c4a38
#
_entry.id   0388987997b1af9e0addbfe3891c4a38
#
_cell.length_a   1.000
_cell.length_b   1.000
_cell.length_c   1.000
_cell.angle_alpha   90.00
_cell.angle_beta   90.00
_cell.angle_gamma   90.00
#
_symmetry.space_group_name_H-M   'P 1'
#
loop_
_entity.id
_entity.type
_entity.pdbx_description
1 polymer ?
#
loop_
_entity_poly.entity_id
_entity_poly.type
_entity_poly.pdbx_seq_one_letter_code
_entity_poly.pdbx_strand_id
1 'polypeptide(L)'
;MASAFIPSYHPSSAIEPDSASPHDADVHTRGFKRMDRTERLYKIDLLLNEQPGISFDSLMERLEVSRATLKRDLSYMKDRLNAPIVHDRFLGGYRFDKETKHVGDQYELPGLWFSAEEIHALLTMQHLLSNLDTGGLLGPHIRPLLSRLTALLGTAENPAEEIQKRIFVQNVGTREFHLDQFQSVGSATLRRKRLMIDYFAKGKGEDSQREISPQRLVYYRNNWYVDAWCHLRDDVRAFALDSIRRAEILEKRAKDVPQRALNEVLGSGYGIFSGKDIKWATLRFTPERARWVARERWHPEQQGKVLEDGSYELKIPYTKDPELLMDILKFGADCRVVGPKELKDRAATEIRRMAAALD
;
A
#
# COMPACT_ATOMS: atom_id res chain seq x y z
N MET A 1 7.16 -36.30 39.63
CA MET A 1 7.97 -37.55 39.56
C MET A 1 8.04 -37.99 38.12
N ALA A 2 9.23 -38.40 37.67
CA ALA A 2 9.69 -38.89 36.38
C ALA A 2 10.02 -37.73 35.39
N SER A 3 11.20 -37.24 35.29
CA SER A 3 12.58 -37.75 35.05
C SER A 3 12.84 -38.01 33.56
N ALA A 4 13.67 -37.12 33.08
CA ALA A 4 14.62 -37.02 32.00
C ALA A 4 14.99 -38.28 31.19
N PHE A 5 15.24 -38.06 29.89
CA PHE A 5 16.29 -38.78 29.17
C PHE A 5 16.89 -37.90 28.07
N ILE A 6 18.17 -37.59 28.23
CA ILE A 6 19.07 -37.02 27.20
C ILE A 6 19.99 -38.16 26.77
N PRO A 7 20.24 -38.42 25.52
CA PRO A 7 21.37 -39.25 25.08
C PRO A 7 22.53 -38.36 24.63
N SER A 8 23.65 -38.56 25.32
CA SER A 8 25.00 -38.08 24.98
C SER A 8 25.58 -38.84 23.79
N TYR A 9 26.23 -38.10 22.88
CA TYR A 9 27.01 -38.66 21.78
C TYR A 9 28.51 -38.51 22.08
N HIS A 10 29.24 -39.63 22.09
CA HIS A 10 30.71 -39.72 22.20
C HIS A 10 31.32 -39.93 20.81
N PRO A 11 32.53 -39.40 20.56
CA PRO A 11 33.24 -39.61 19.29
C PRO A 11 34.26 -40.77 19.40
N SER A 12 34.44 -41.49 18.31
CA SER A 12 35.55 -42.38 18.04
C SER A 12 35.62 -42.59 16.50
N SER A 13 36.69 -42.64 15.82
CA SER A 13 38.08 -42.96 16.01
C SER A 13 38.86 -42.57 14.74
N ALA A 14 40.14 -42.33 14.91
CA ALA A 14 41.16 -42.01 13.90
C ALA A 14 41.39 -43.11 12.85
N ILE A 15 41.75 -42.73 11.63
CA ILE A 15 42.59 -43.54 10.73
C ILE A 15 43.63 -42.59 10.12
N GLU A 16 44.89 -42.96 10.30
CA GLU A 16 46.11 -42.34 9.83
C GLU A 16 46.44 -42.74 8.35
N PRO A 17 47.52 -42.16 7.75
CA PRO A 17 47.57 -41.82 6.35
C PRO A 17 48.31 -42.85 5.50
N ASP A 18 48.09 -42.81 4.19
CA ASP A 18 49.00 -43.51 3.24
C ASP A 18 49.60 -42.51 2.24
N SER A 19 50.87 -42.75 1.99
CA SER A 19 51.86 -41.96 1.29
C SER A 19 51.75 -42.08 -0.24
N ALA A 20 52.01 -41.01 -1.01
CA ALA A 20 53.02 -40.96 -2.04
C ALA A 20 52.84 -39.83 -3.04
N SER A 21 53.79 -38.92 -3.02
CA SER A 21 54.64 -38.35 -4.11
C SER A 21 54.08 -37.46 -5.23
N PRO A 22 54.91 -36.59 -5.76
CA PRO A 22 54.51 -35.26 -6.23
C PRO A 22 54.59 -35.16 -7.77
N HIS A 23 53.67 -34.39 -8.31
CA HIS A 23 53.86 -33.53 -9.50
C HIS A 23 52.51 -32.98 -9.90
N ASP A 24 52.26 -31.73 -9.67
CA ASP A 24 52.00 -30.71 -10.67
C ASP A 24 51.62 -29.42 -9.95
N ALA A 25 52.43 -28.41 -10.18
CA ALA A 25 52.17 -27.07 -9.76
C ALA A 25 51.03 -26.49 -10.57
N ASP A 26 49.82 -26.55 -10.00
CA ASP A 26 48.73 -25.70 -10.44
C ASP A 26 48.58 -24.51 -9.51
N VAL A 27 48.99 -23.38 -10.06
CA VAL A 27 48.86 -22.03 -9.47
C VAL A 27 47.36 -21.77 -9.28
N HIS A 28 46.85 -22.03 -8.07
CA HIS A 28 45.56 -21.51 -7.65
C HIS A 28 45.61 -19.97 -7.64
N THR A 29 45.32 -19.38 -8.79
CA THR A 29 44.78 -18.01 -8.85
C THR A 29 43.51 -17.98 -7.99
N ARG A 30 43.68 -17.56 -6.74
CA ARG A 30 42.52 -17.14 -5.91
C ARG A 30 41.83 -16.04 -6.69
N GLY A 31 40.74 -16.40 -7.39
CA GLY A 31 39.83 -15.46 -8.00
C GLY A 31 39.30 -14.55 -6.89
N PHE A 32 39.87 -13.34 -6.78
CA PHE A 32 39.31 -12.27 -5.96
C PHE A 32 37.84 -12.10 -6.39
N LYS A 33 36.93 -12.48 -5.52
CA LYS A 33 35.49 -12.29 -5.73
C LYS A 33 35.29 -10.78 -5.85
N ARG A 34 35.11 -10.30 -7.06
CA ARG A 34 34.97 -8.87 -7.35
C ARG A 34 33.75 -8.36 -6.59
N MET A 35 33.98 -7.42 -5.68
CA MET A 35 32.97 -6.79 -4.85
C MET A 35 31.83 -6.28 -5.73
N ASP A 36 30.59 -6.60 -5.40
CA ASP A 36 29.45 -6.09 -6.15
C ASP A 36 29.25 -4.58 -5.89
N ARG A 37 28.36 -3.92 -6.63
CA ARG A 37 28.15 -2.50 -6.53
C ARG A 37 27.57 -2.10 -5.17
N THR A 38 26.62 -2.85 -4.65
CA THR A 38 25.94 -2.59 -3.38
C THR A 38 26.92 -2.70 -2.23
N GLU A 39 27.77 -3.73 -2.24
CA GLU A 39 28.81 -3.91 -1.24
C GLU A 39 29.85 -2.77 -1.27
N ARG A 40 30.20 -2.25 -2.46
CA ARG A 40 31.10 -1.10 -2.57
C ARG A 40 30.48 0.19 -2.02
N LEU A 41 29.19 0.46 -2.34
CA LEU A 41 28.49 1.65 -1.82
C LEU A 41 28.43 1.62 -0.29
N TYR A 42 28.12 0.45 0.28
CA TYR A 42 28.14 0.25 1.74
C TYR A 42 29.52 0.49 2.34
N LYS A 43 30.58 -0.03 1.73
CA LYS A 43 31.96 0.22 2.20
C LYS A 43 32.40 1.68 2.07
N ILE A 44 32.01 2.38 1.00
CA ILE A 44 32.27 3.81 0.85
C ILE A 44 31.60 4.57 2.01
N ASP A 45 30.37 4.25 2.29
CA ASP A 45 29.62 4.85 3.38
C ASP A 45 30.30 4.66 4.73
N LEU A 46 30.66 3.42 5.08
CA LEU A 46 31.39 3.09 6.30
C LEU A 46 32.71 3.91 6.41
N LEU A 47 33.50 3.95 5.35
CA LEU A 47 34.77 4.64 5.33
C LEU A 47 34.65 6.17 5.48
N LEU A 48 33.57 6.76 4.92
CA LEU A 48 33.30 8.20 5.06
C LEU A 48 32.80 8.57 6.46
N ASN A 49 32.14 7.60 7.16
CA ASN A 49 31.70 7.78 8.54
C ASN A 49 32.79 7.55 9.57
N GLU A 50 33.73 6.65 9.31
CA GLU A 50 34.85 6.35 10.23
C GLU A 50 35.91 7.45 10.30
N GLN A 51 36.08 8.23 9.26
CA GLN A 51 37.20 9.20 9.15
C GLN A 51 36.67 10.61 8.83
N PRO A 52 37.29 11.66 9.44
CA PRO A 52 36.90 13.06 9.17
C PRO A 52 37.12 13.50 7.72
N GLY A 53 37.92 12.76 6.97
CA GLY A 53 38.17 12.94 5.53
C GLY A 53 39.01 11.80 5.00
N ILE A 54 38.66 11.21 3.86
CA ILE A 54 39.42 10.14 3.21
C ILE A 54 39.78 10.51 1.79
N SER A 55 41.05 10.33 1.45
CA SER A 55 41.54 10.68 0.10
C SER A 55 40.94 9.74 -0.97
N PHE A 56 40.90 10.24 -2.21
CA PHE A 56 40.41 9.43 -3.35
C PHE A 56 41.29 8.18 -3.55
N ASP A 57 42.58 8.28 -3.38
CA ASP A 57 43.53 7.18 -3.57
C ASP A 57 43.35 6.13 -2.45
N SER A 58 43.14 6.54 -1.19
CA SER A 58 42.85 5.65 -0.08
C SER A 58 41.49 4.92 -0.28
N LEU A 59 40.48 5.59 -0.84
CA LEU A 59 39.24 4.95 -1.20
C LEU A 59 39.45 3.89 -2.30
N MET A 60 40.22 4.19 -3.33
CA MET A 60 40.52 3.22 -4.39
C MET A 60 41.26 2.00 -3.85
N GLU A 61 42.24 2.21 -2.98
CA GLU A 61 43.04 1.14 -2.39
C GLU A 61 42.16 0.21 -1.49
N ARG A 62 41.37 0.81 -0.58
CA ARG A 62 40.53 0.03 0.36
C ARG A 62 39.37 -0.68 -0.32
N LEU A 63 38.91 -0.16 -1.45
CA LEU A 63 37.81 -0.77 -2.23
C LEU A 63 38.32 -1.69 -3.34
N GLU A 64 39.64 -1.68 -3.58
CA GLU A 64 40.30 -2.46 -4.66
C GLU A 64 39.65 -2.21 -6.04
N VAL A 65 39.35 -0.93 -6.34
CA VAL A 65 38.63 -0.55 -7.58
C VAL A 65 39.45 0.44 -8.43
N SER A 66 39.11 0.48 -9.73
CA SER A 66 39.67 1.47 -10.62
C SER A 66 39.17 2.90 -10.34
N ARG A 67 39.93 3.91 -10.72
CA ARG A 67 39.55 5.33 -10.65
C ARG A 67 38.21 5.63 -11.30
N ALA A 68 37.96 5.01 -12.46
CA ALA A 68 36.68 5.17 -13.19
C ALA A 68 35.50 4.55 -12.44
N THR A 69 35.69 3.43 -11.76
CA THR A 69 34.67 2.76 -10.97
C THR A 69 34.30 3.60 -9.73
N LEU A 70 35.32 4.03 -8.95
CA LEU A 70 35.10 4.86 -7.78
C LEU A 70 34.40 6.18 -8.13
N LYS A 71 34.84 6.85 -9.20
CA LYS A 71 34.18 8.08 -9.65
C LYS A 71 32.71 7.89 -9.98
N ARG A 72 32.36 6.79 -10.67
CA ARG A 72 30.94 6.43 -10.98
C ARG A 72 30.15 6.12 -9.72
N ASP A 73 30.76 5.40 -8.78
CA ASP A 73 30.08 5.04 -7.54
C ASP A 73 29.83 6.28 -6.66
N LEU A 74 30.80 7.17 -6.50
CA LEU A 74 30.64 8.45 -5.80
C LEU A 74 29.60 9.37 -6.46
N SER A 75 29.62 9.49 -7.80
CA SER A 75 28.59 10.24 -8.53
C SER A 75 27.20 9.63 -8.31
N TYR A 76 27.09 8.33 -8.37
CA TYR A 76 25.83 7.65 -8.12
C TYR A 76 25.30 7.90 -6.70
N MET A 77 26.17 7.83 -5.68
CA MET A 77 25.80 8.15 -4.30
C MET A 77 25.29 9.59 -4.18
N LYS A 78 25.98 10.56 -4.80
CA LYS A 78 25.57 11.97 -4.79
C LYS A 78 24.27 12.23 -5.55
N ASP A 79 24.21 11.76 -6.82
CA ASP A 79 23.19 12.19 -7.77
C ASP A 79 21.91 11.37 -7.69
N ARG A 80 22.00 10.13 -7.22
CA ARG A 80 20.87 9.18 -7.17
C ARG A 80 20.42 8.79 -5.76
N LEU A 81 21.38 8.78 -4.81
CA LEU A 81 21.08 8.42 -3.42
C LEU A 81 21.07 9.65 -2.51
N ASN A 82 21.28 10.86 -3.04
CA ASN A 82 21.34 12.12 -2.31
C ASN A 82 22.35 12.12 -1.16
N ALA A 83 23.42 11.30 -1.26
CA ALA A 83 24.46 11.26 -0.25
C ALA A 83 25.18 12.60 -0.13
N PRO A 84 25.27 13.22 1.05
CA PRO A 84 25.87 14.53 1.25
C PRO A 84 27.40 14.46 1.23
N ILE A 85 27.97 13.86 0.20
CA ILE A 85 29.43 13.68 0.06
C ILE A 85 30.06 14.93 -0.57
N VAL A 86 30.97 15.56 0.14
CA VAL A 86 31.76 16.69 -0.35
C VAL A 86 33.24 16.35 -0.37
N HIS A 87 33.99 17.07 -1.21
CA HIS A 87 35.45 17.04 -1.17
C HIS A 87 35.94 18.22 -0.34
N ASP A 88 36.50 17.95 0.82
CA ASP A 88 37.06 18.94 1.70
C ASP A 88 38.55 19.19 1.34
N ARG A 89 38.85 20.43 0.96
CA ARG A 89 40.22 20.80 0.56
C ARG A 89 41.19 20.89 1.74
N PHE A 90 40.67 21.20 2.94
CA PHE A 90 41.49 21.30 4.15
C PHE A 90 41.88 19.92 4.69
N LEU A 91 40.96 18.97 4.59
CA LEU A 91 41.17 17.58 4.98
C LEU A 91 41.79 16.73 3.86
N GLY A 92 41.90 17.29 2.65
CA GLY A 92 42.47 16.61 1.49
C GLY A 92 41.70 15.39 1.01
N GLY A 93 40.38 15.31 1.31
CA GLY A 93 39.61 14.11 1.05
C GLY A 93 38.10 14.30 1.01
N TYR A 94 37.43 13.20 0.81
CA TYR A 94 35.97 13.15 0.82
C TYR A 94 35.43 12.92 2.24
N ARG A 95 34.34 13.58 2.57
CA ARG A 95 33.59 13.40 3.82
C ARG A 95 32.12 13.62 3.60
N PHE A 96 31.29 13.21 4.55
CA PHE A 96 29.92 13.68 4.59
C PHE A 96 29.87 15.14 5.06
N ASP A 97 29.06 15.94 4.37
CA ASP A 97 28.86 17.33 4.75
C ASP A 97 27.76 17.40 5.83
N LYS A 98 28.21 17.67 7.06
CA LYS A 98 27.35 17.91 8.21
C LYS A 98 26.82 19.34 8.31
N GLU A 99 27.37 20.25 7.48
CA GLU A 99 27.12 21.69 7.58
C GLU A 99 26.30 22.29 6.45
N THR A 100 26.08 21.57 5.34
CA THR A 100 25.25 22.10 4.26
C THR A 100 23.81 22.21 4.76
N LYS A 101 23.29 23.42 4.76
CA LYS A 101 21.93 23.82 5.09
C LYS A 101 20.91 23.22 4.08
N HIS A 102 20.84 21.93 3.97
CA HIS A 102 19.60 21.25 3.68
C HIS A 102 18.86 21.17 5.01
N VAL A 103 17.67 21.66 5.03
CA VAL A 103 16.81 21.81 6.20
C VAL A 103 16.83 20.52 7.04
N GLY A 104 17.58 20.51 8.17
CA GLY A 104 17.61 19.42 9.15
C GLY A 104 18.77 18.41 9.03
N ASP A 105 18.93 17.60 10.07
CA ASP A 105 19.88 16.48 10.10
C ASP A 105 19.48 15.42 9.07
N GLN A 106 20.47 14.87 8.33
CA GLN A 106 20.23 13.79 7.38
C GLN A 106 20.42 12.44 8.06
N TYR A 107 19.46 11.56 7.87
CA TYR A 107 19.43 10.23 8.46
C TYR A 107 19.63 9.17 7.39
N GLU A 108 20.35 8.11 7.75
CA GLU A 108 20.87 7.13 6.83
C GLU A 108 20.27 5.73 7.04
N LEU A 109 19.80 5.12 5.96
CA LEU A 109 19.78 3.69 5.80
C LEU A 109 20.88 3.29 4.82
N PRO A 110 21.53 2.12 4.93
CA PRO A 110 22.57 1.72 3.99
C PRO A 110 22.16 1.94 2.53
N GLY A 111 22.77 2.92 1.88
CA GLY A 111 22.47 3.33 0.50
C GLY A 111 21.32 4.29 0.30
N LEU A 112 20.68 4.81 1.36
CA LEU A 112 19.60 5.80 1.28
C LEU A 112 19.77 6.81 2.41
N TRP A 113 19.77 8.09 2.08
CA TRP A 113 19.83 9.20 3.03
C TRP A 113 18.52 9.95 3.01
N PHE A 114 17.94 10.16 4.19
CA PHE A 114 16.69 10.86 4.37
C PHE A 114 16.89 12.09 5.25
N SER A 115 16.23 13.19 4.94
CA SER A 115 16.05 14.27 5.89
C SER A 115 15.05 13.90 6.99
N ALA A 116 15.05 14.63 8.09
CA ALA A 116 14.08 14.43 9.16
C ALA A 116 12.64 14.56 8.62
N GLU A 117 12.40 15.55 7.73
CA GLU A 117 11.10 15.80 7.12
C GLU A 117 10.65 14.63 6.24
N GLU A 118 11.57 14.01 5.47
CA GLU A 118 11.25 12.84 4.66
C GLU A 118 10.88 11.63 5.52
N ILE A 119 11.61 11.41 6.63
CA ILE A 119 11.26 10.33 7.58
C ILE A 119 9.91 10.61 8.24
N HIS A 120 9.64 11.84 8.68
CA HIS A 120 8.34 12.23 9.23
C HIS A 120 7.21 12.02 8.21
N ALA A 121 7.43 12.38 6.94
CA ALA A 121 6.47 12.15 5.87
C ALA A 121 6.19 10.64 5.65
N LEU A 122 7.24 9.81 5.64
CA LEU A 122 7.12 8.35 5.52
C LEU A 122 6.37 7.72 6.70
N LEU A 123 6.68 8.15 7.93
CA LEU A 123 5.99 7.67 9.14
C LEU A 123 4.52 8.11 9.16
N THR A 124 4.24 9.35 8.75
CA THR A 124 2.86 9.86 8.62
C THR A 124 2.08 9.08 7.57
N MET A 125 2.67 8.88 6.38
CA MET A 125 2.05 8.09 5.32
C MET A 125 1.77 6.65 5.79
N GLN A 126 2.72 6.03 6.48
CA GLN A 126 2.52 4.69 7.04
C GLN A 126 1.38 4.68 8.08
N HIS A 127 1.34 5.67 8.97
CA HIS A 127 0.26 5.77 9.95
C HIS A 127 -1.11 5.88 9.27
N LEU A 128 -1.24 6.70 8.23
CA LEU A 128 -2.46 6.80 7.43
C LEU A 128 -2.79 5.49 6.71
N LEU A 129 -1.81 4.84 6.09
CA LEU A 129 -1.99 3.56 5.39
C LEU A 129 -2.35 2.42 6.34
N SER A 130 -1.79 2.39 7.56
CA SER A 130 -2.13 1.35 8.55
C SER A 130 -3.60 1.37 8.96
N ASN A 131 -4.26 2.53 8.88
CA ASN A 131 -5.71 2.66 9.11
C ASN A 131 -6.54 2.13 7.93
N LEU A 132 -5.96 2.04 6.72
CA LEU A 132 -6.57 1.41 5.55
C LEU A 132 -6.24 -0.08 5.47
N ASP A 133 -5.06 -0.49 5.97
CA ASP A 133 -4.58 -1.87 6.01
C ASP A 133 -5.13 -2.63 7.23
N THR A 134 -6.42 -2.55 7.43
CA THR A 134 -7.11 -3.26 8.53
C THR A 134 -6.92 -4.78 8.45
N GLY A 135 -6.54 -5.28 7.27
CA GLY A 135 -6.21 -6.67 7.04
C GLY A 135 -4.73 -7.04 7.27
N GLY A 136 -3.85 -6.07 7.57
CA GLY A 136 -2.44 -6.34 7.85
C GLY A 136 -1.66 -6.93 6.67
N LEU A 137 -2.07 -6.69 5.42
CA LEU A 137 -1.38 -7.18 4.23
C LEU A 137 0.05 -6.62 4.14
N LEU A 138 0.20 -5.34 4.40
CA LEU A 138 1.47 -4.62 4.30
C LEU A 138 2.22 -4.59 5.64
N GLY A 139 1.49 -4.62 6.76
CA GLY A 139 2.04 -4.46 8.10
C GLY A 139 3.25 -5.33 8.40
N PRO A 140 3.23 -6.66 8.19
CA PRO A 140 4.37 -7.55 8.46
C PRO A 140 5.62 -7.21 7.66
N HIS A 141 5.47 -6.68 6.44
CA HIS A 141 6.58 -6.34 5.55
C HIS A 141 7.13 -4.94 5.80
N ILE A 142 6.27 -4.01 6.24
CA ILE A 142 6.65 -2.61 6.47
C ILE A 142 7.21 -2.39 7.88
N ARG A 143 6.73 -3.11 8.91
CA ARG A 143 7.20 -2.95 10.30
C ARG A 143 8.72 -2.96 10.47
N PRO A 144 9.49 -3.88 9.87
CA PRO A 144 10.96 -3.87 10.02
C PRO A 144 11.59 -2.61 9.42
N LEU A 145 11.06 -2.11 8.30
CA LEU A 145 11.54 -0.85 7.70
C LEU A 145 11.23 0.34 8.60
N LEU A 146 10.02 0.41 9.13
CA LEU A 146 9.61 1.48 10.04
C LEU A 146 10.43 1.53 11.31
N SER A 147 10.71 0.36 11.92
CA SER A 147 11.57 0.29 13.10
C SER A 147 12.96 0.85 12.83
N ARG A 148 13.51 0.61 11.64
CA ARG A 148 14.80 1.18 11.23
C ARG A 148 14.71 2.70 11.01
N LEU A 149 13.68 3.17 10.30
CA LEU A 149 13.45 4.61 10.08
C LEU A 149 13.27 5.37 11.41
N THR A 150 12.48 4.81 12.33
CA THR A 150 12.29 5.40 13.66
C THR A 150 13.59 5.41 14.45
N ALA A 151 14.40 4.35 14.38
CA ALA A 151 15.69 4.29 15.05
C ALA A 151 16.69 5.33 14.54
N LEU A 152 16.61 5.74 13.26
CA LEU A 152 17.47 6.77 12.70
C LEU A 152 17.21 8.16 13.30
N LEU A 153 15.98 8.47 13.69
CA LEU A 153 15.62 9.75 14.31
C LEU A 153 16.09 9.88 15.77
N GLY A 154 16.64 8.81 16.35
CA GLY A 154 17.16 8.80 17.72
C GLY A 154 16.06 8.69 18.79
N THR A 155 16.49 8.60 20.06
CA THR A 155 15.60 8.38 21.21
C THR A 155 15.05 9.69 21.82
N ALA A 156 15.55 10.85 21.41
CA ALA A 156 15.19 12.13 22.03
C ALA A 156 13.74 12.59 21.67
N GLU A 157 13.27 12.21 20.49
CA GLU A 157 11.89 12.44 20.08
C GLU A 157 11.40 11.15 19.42
N ASN A 158 10.36 10.54 19.97
CA ASN A 158 9.73 9.37 19.32
C ASN A 158 8.71 9.87 18.28
N PRO A 159 9.16 10.14 17.02
CA PRO A 159 8.29 10.80 16.05
C PRO A 159 7.10 9.94 15.66
N ALA A 160 7.22 8.63 15.75
CA ALA A 160 6.10 7.73 15.48
C ALA A 160 4.99 7.88 16.54
N GLU A 161 5.33 7.98 17.82
CA GLU A 161 4.36 8.24 18.90
C GLU A 161 3.76 9.65 18.80
N GLU A 162 4.56 10.65 18.48
CA GLU A 162 4.08 12.02 18.30
C GLU A 162 3.12 12.13 17.12
N ILE A 163 3.39 11.44 16.00
CA ILE A 163 2.48 11.36 14.86
C ILE A 163 1.17 10.68 15.28
N GLN A 164 1.22 9.53 15.99
CA GLN A 164 0.04 8.83 16.46
C GLN A 164 -0.80 9.65 17.43
N LYS A 165 -0.17 10.45 18.29
CA LYS A 165 -0.87 11.34 19.24
C LYS A 165 -1.52 12.53 18.55
N ARG A 166 -0.96 13.05 17.46
CA ARG A 166 -1.37 14.31 16.80
C ARG A 166 -2.18 14.10 15.53
N ILE A 167 -2.03 12.95 14.86
CA ILE A 167 -2.79 12.59 13.68
C ILE A 167 -3.65 11.37 14.03
N PHE A 168 -4.94 11.62 14.20
CA PHE A 168 -5.89 10.59 14.57
C PHE A 168 -6.85 10.32 13.40
N VAL A 169 -6.93 9.07 12.93
CA VAL A 169 -7.87 8.63 11.90
C VAL A 169 -8.99 7.86 12.58
N GLN A 170 -10.15 8.48 12.68
CA GLN A 170 -11.32 7.85 13.25
C GLN A 170 -12.15 7.20 12.15
N ASN A 171 -12.17 5.88 12.14
CA ASN A 171 -13.01 5.10 11.25
C ASN A 171 -14.37 4.83 11.94
N VAL A 172 -15.46 5.07 11.22
CA VAL A 172 -16.82 4.78 11.69
C VAL A 172 -17.46 3.77 10.73
N GLY A 173 -18.05 2.71 11.28
CA GLY A 173 -18.74 1.69 10.50
C GLY A 173 -17.81 0.77 9.70
N THR A 174 -16.60 0.53 10.20
CA THR A 174 -15.68 -0.47 9.62
C THR A 174 -16.27 -1.86 9.72
N ARG A 175 -16.09 -2.65 8.69
CA ARG A 175 -16.49 -4.05 8.66
C ARG A 175 -15.29 -4.94 8.93
N GLU A 176 -15.48 -5.93 9.78
CA GLU A 176 -14.47 -6.95 10.02
C GLU A 176 -14.41 -7.91 8.83
N PHE A 177 -13.22 -8.29 8.45
CA PHE A 177 -12.98 -9.34 7.45
C PHE A 177 -11.78 -10.19 7.90
N HIS A 178 -11.71 -11.40 7.40
CA HIS A 178 -10.66 -12.33 7.76
C HIS A 178 -9.36 -11.99 7.02
N LEU A 179 -8.28 -11.82 7.78
CA LEU A 179 -6.95 -11.46 7.27
C LEU A 179 -6.46 -12.43 6.18
N ASP A 180 -6.63 -13.74 6.40
CA ASP A 180 -6.18 -14.79 5.48
C ASP A 180 -6.84 -14.67 4.11
N GLN A 181 -8.15 -14.34 4.07
CA GLN A 181 -8.87 -14.12 2.82
C GLN A 181 -8.37 -12.89 2.10
N PHE A 182 -8.10 -11.79 2.83
CA PHE A 182 -7.55 -10.58 2.25
C PHE A 182 -6.18 -10.82 1.62
N GLN A 183 -5.29 -11.53 2.34
CA GLN A 183 -3.96 -11.89 1.83
C GLN A 183 -4.03 -12.80 0.60
N SER A 184 -4.91 -13.80 0.62
CA SER A 184 -5.14 -14.71 -0.51
C SER A 184 -5.63 -13.96 -1.75
N VAL A 185 -6.62 -13.06 -1.59
CA VAL A 185 -7.15 -12.25 -2.68
C VAL A 185 -6.10 -11.27 -3.21
N GLY A 186 -5.36 -10.60 -2.33
CA GLY A 186 -4.28 -9.69 -2.69
C GLY A 186 -3.15 -10.39 -3.45
N SER A 187 -2.69 -11.52 -2.93
CA SER A 187 -1.66 -12.35 -3.57
C SER A 187 -2.09 -12.85 -4.95
N ALA A 188 -3.30 -13.38 -5.07
CA ALA A 188 -3.83 -13.86 -6.34
C ALA A 188 -3.97 -12.73 -7.37
N THR A 189 -4.40 -11.54 -6.93
CA THR A 189 -4.52 -10.36 -7.80
C THR A 189 -3.16 -9.97 -8.38
N LEU A 190 -2.13 -9.86 -7.53
CA LEU A 190 -0.78 -9.49 -7.95
C LEU A 190 -0.10 -10.57 -8.80
N ARG A 191 -0.30 -11.85 -8.46
CA ARG A 191 0.29 -12.99 -9.17
C ARG A 191 -0.50 -13.41 -10.41
N ARG A 192 -1.61 -12.72 -10.72
CA ARG A 192 -2.48 -13.02 -11.86
C ARG A 192 -2.98 -14.48 -11.86
N LYS A 193 -3.41 -14.97 -10.69
CA LYS A 193 -3.97 -16.31 -10.49
C LYS A 193 -5.48 -16.23 -10.26
N ARG A 194 -6.20 -17.30 -10.61
CA ARG A 194 -7.64 -17.42 -10.28
C ARG A 194 -7.82 -17.76 -8.81
N LEU A 195 -8.99 -17.45 -8.32
CA LEU A 195 -9.44 -17.81 -6.98
C LEU A 195 -10.72 -18.64 -7.05
N MET A 196 -10.81 -19.65 -6.19
CA MET A 196 -12.07 -20.23 -5.77
C MET A 196 -12.47 -19.54 -4.47
N ILE A 197 -13.67 -18.96 -4.43
CA ILE A 197 -14.20 -18.29 -3.24
C ILE A 197 -15.53 -18.89 -2.81
N ASP A 198 -15.71 -19.04 -1.49
CA ASP A 198 -17.01 -19.27 -0.88
C ASP A 198 -17.57 -17.90 -0.47
N TYR A 199 -18.61 -17.46 -1.15
CA TYR A 199 -19.15 -16.10 -1.08
C TYR A 199 -20.56 -16.07 -0.54
N PHE A 200 -20.79 -15.29 0.50
CA PHE A 200 -22.11 -15.02 1.06
C PHE A 200 -22.70 -13.73 0.48
N ALA A 201 -23.71 -13.85 -0.34
CA ALA A 201 -24.41 -12.71 -0.95
C ALA A 201 -25.38 -12.07 0.06
N LYS A 202 -24.91 -11.10 0.87
CA LYS A 202 -25.66 -10.44 1.95
C LYS A 202 -27.06 -9.96 1.51
N GLY A 203 -27.18 -9.39 0.30
CA GLY A 203 -28.45 -8.88 -0.22
C GLY A 203 -29.48 -9.96 -0.57
N LYS A 204 -29.05 -11.24 -0.68
CA LYS A 204 -29.93 -12.39 -0.97
C LYS A 204 -30.00 -13.39 0.17
N GLY A 205 -29.05 -13.33 1.12
CA GLY A 205 -28.90 -14.33 2.17
C GLY A 205 -28.43 -15.70 1.67
N GLU A 206 -27.74 -15.76 0.52
CA GLU A 206 -27.37 -17.02 -0.14
C GLU A 206 -25.86 -17.23 -0.15
N ASP A 207 -25.42 -18.43 0.15
CA ASP A 207 -24.07 -18.91 -0.06
C ASP A 207 -23.87 -19.41 -1.49
N SER A 208 -22.68 -19.19 -2.02
CA SER A 208 -22.31 -19.67 -3.35
C SER A 208 -20.82 -19.81 -3.50
N GLN A 209 -20.38 -20.85 -4.22
CA GLN A 209 -19.00 -21.00 -4.63
C GLN A 209 -18.78 -20.35 -5.99
N ARG A 210 -17.65 -19.61 -6.13
CA ARG A 210 -17.32 -18.86 -7.34
C ARG A 210 -15.86 -19.05 -7.73
N GLU A 211 -15.62 -19.42 -8.98
CA GLU A 211 -14.30 -19.24 -9.59
C GLU A 211 -14.23 -17.82 -10.15
N ILE A 212 -13.26 -17.04 -9.72
CA ILE A 212 -13.08 -15.65 -10.13
C ILE A 212 -11.65 -15.39 -10.63
N SER A 213 -11.50 -14.46 -11.56
CA SER A 213 -10.23 -13.89 -11.97
C SER A 213 -10.10 -12.48 -11.43
N PRO A 214 -9.39 -12.25 -10.32
CA PRO A 214 -9.28 -10.94 -9.71
C PRO A 214 -8.55 -9.96 -10.63
N GLN A 215 -9.03 -8.72 -10.68
CA GLN A 215 -8.47 -7.65 -11.51
C GLN A 215 -7.80 -6.57 -10.68
N ARG A 216 -8.50 -6.08 -9.65
CA ARG A 216 -8.01 -5.05 -8.73
C ARG A 216 -8.70 -5.12 -7.38
N LEU A 217 -8.02 -4.64 -6.33
CA LEU A 217 -8.60 -4.35 -5.04
C LEU A 217 -9.10 -2.90 -4.99
N VAL A 218 -10.27 -2.69 -4.40
CA VAL A 218 -10.90 -1.38 -4.27
C VAL A 218 -11.28 -1.16 -2.81
N TYR A 219 -10.76 -0.08 -2.20
CA TYR A 219 -11.22 0.38 -0.90
C TYR A 219 -12.34 1.41 -1.09
N TYR A 220 -13.51 1.12 -0.55
CA TYR A 220 -14.68 1.98 -0.70
C TYR A 220 -15.54 1.94 0.56
N ARG A 221 -15.82 3.10 1.13
CA ARG A 221 -16.67 3.27 2.34
C ARG A 221 -16.31 2.31 3.47
N ASN A 222 -15.06 2.38 3.90
CA ASN A 222 -14.53 1.57 5.00
C ASN A 222 -14.65 0.05 4.79
N ASN A 223 -14.71 -0.40 3.54
CA ASN A 223 -14.68 -1.80 3.19
C ASN A 223 -13.84 -2.06 1.96
N TRP A 224 -13.26 -3.26 1.89
CA TRP A 224 -12.50 -3.73 0.74
C TRP A 224 -13.38 -4.56 -0.19
N TYR A 225 -13.16 -4.39 -1.46
CA TYR A 225 -13.78 -5.14 -2.55
C TYR A 225 -12.71 -5.65 -3.50
N VAL A 226 -13.02 -6.76 -4.18
CA VAL A 226 -12.25 -7.22 -5.33
C VAL A 226 -13.13 -7.16 -6.57
N ASP A 227 -12.68 -6.39 -7.55
CA ASP A 227 -13.25 -6.43 -8.89
C ASP A 227 -12.68 -7.63 -9.62
N ALA A 228 -13.53 -8.50 -10.13
CA ALA A 228 -13.13 -9.75 -10.75
C ALA A 228 -14.05 -10.18 -11.89
N TRP A 229 -13.49 -10.89 -12.85
CA TRP A 229 -14.28 -11.68 -13.79
C TRP A 229 -14.84 -12.90 -13.07
N CYS A 230 -16.15 -13.04 -13.04
CA CYS A 230 -16.84 -14.18 -12.46
C CYS A 230 -17.09 -15.23 -13.54
N HIS A 231 -16.41 -16.37 -13.46
CA HIS A 231 -16.56 -17.45 -14.45
C HIS A 231 -17.93 -18.11 -14.46
N LEU A 232 -18.66 -18.08 -13.33
CA LEU A 232 -20.03 -18.60 -13.26
C LEU A 232 -21.05 -17.70 -13.97
N ARG A 233 -20.81 -16.37 -13.99
CA ARG A 233 -21.75 -15.39 -14.57
C ARG A 233 -21.27 -14.83 -15.90
N ASP A 234 -20.05 -15.17 -16.29
CA ASP A 234 -19.36 -14.69 -17.49
C ASP A 234 -19.38 -13.15 -17.61
N ASP A 235 -19.13 -12.47 -16.48
CA ASP A 235 -19.24 -11.03 -16.35
C ASP A 235 -18.29 -10.48 -15.26
N VAL A 236 -17.96 -9.18 -15.35
CA VAL A 236 -17.22 -8.48 -14.31
C VAL A 236 -18.14 -8.15 -13.13
N ARG A 237 -17.66 -8.43 -11.91
CA ARG A 237 -18.39 -8.18 -10.68
C ARG A 237 -17.48 -7.72 -9.57
N ALA A 238 -17.99 -6.89 -8.68
CA ALA A 238 -17.37 -6.54 -7.41
C ALA A 238 -17.82 -7.52 -6.32
N PHE A 239 -16.87 -8.06 -5.57
CA PHE A 239 -17.10 -8.93 -4.41
C PHE A 239 -16.58 -8.24 -3.17
N ALA A 240 -17.42 -8.07 -2.16
CA ALA A 240 -17.02 -7.53 -0.87
C ALA A 240 -16.17 -8.55 -0.11
N LEU A 241 -15.01 -8.15 0.40
CA LEU A 241 -14.08 -9.08 1.07
C LEU A 241 -14.67 -9.61 2.38
N ASP A 242 -15.45 -8.79 3.09
CA ASP A 242 -16.17 -9.18 4.31
C ASP A 242 -17.29 -10.23 4.09
N SER A 243 -17.53 -10.57 2.83
CA SER A 243 -18.49 -11.59 2.41
C SER A 243 -17.82 -12.86 1.87
N ILE A 244 -16.49 -12.87 1.78
CA ILE A 244 -15.70 -14.03 1.38
C ILE A 244 -15.37 -14.85 2.65
N ARG A 245 -15.94 -16.04 2.77
CA ARG A 245 -15.69 -16.95 3.90
C ARG A 245 -14.43 -17.79 3.72
N ARG A 246 -14.12 -18.13 2.46
CA ARG A 246 -12.92 -18.88 2.07
C ARG A 246 -12.41 -18.36 0.73
N ALA A 247 -11.09 -18.28 0.58
CA ALA A 247 -10.43 -17.96 -0.68
C ALA A 247 -9.25 -18.91 -0.90
N GLU A 248 -9.27 -19.64 -2.01
CA GLU A 248 -8.22 -20.59 -2.41
C GLU A 248 -7.62 -20.18 -3.74
N ILE A 249 -6.29 -20.03 -3.78
CA ILE A 249 -5.57 -19.66 -5.00
C ILE A 249 -5.45 -20.90 -5.89
N LEU A 250 -5.95 -20.79 -7.12
CA LEU A 250 -5.85 -21.85 -8.11
C LEU A 250 -4.57 -21.69 -8.94
N GLU A 251 -4.02 -22.79 -9.44
CA GLU A 251 -2.86 -22.74 -10.34
C GLU A 251 -3.17 -22.15 -11.72
N LYS A 252 -4.43 -21.99 -12.06
CA LYS A 252 -4.89 -21.40 -13.31
C LYS A 252 -4.59 -19.89 -13.38
N ARG A 253 -4.13 -19.43 -14.54
CA ARG A 253 -3.94 -18.01 -14.82
C ARG A 253 -5.28 -17.27 -14.83
N ALA A 254 -5.33 -16.08 -14.23
CA ALA A 254 -6.49 -15.21 -14.26
C ALA A 254 -6.78 -14.73 -15.70
N LYS A 255 -8.06 -14.62 -16.04
CA LYS A 255 -8.49 -13.93 -17.27
C LYS A 255 -8.25 -12.43 -17.08
N ASP A 256 -7.54 -11.81 -18.01
CA ASP A 256 -7.33 -10.36 -18.01
C ASP A 256 -8.55 -9.66 -18.61
N VAL A 257 -9.00 -8.60 -17.96
CA VAL A 257 -10.05 -7.71 -18.45
C VAL A 257 -9.41 -6.34 -18.70
N PRO A 258 -9.54 -5.76 -19.90
CA PRO A 258 -8.98 -4.45 -20.20
C PRO A 258 -9.50 -3.37 -19.22
N GLN A 259 -8.63 -2.46 -18.81
CA GLN A 259 -8.96 -1.39 -17.84
C GLN A 259 -10.18 -0.55 -18.30
N ARG A 260 -10.30 -0.30 -19.59
CA ARG A 260 -11.46 0.39 -20.16
C ARG A 260 -12.76 -0.35 -19.89
N ALA A 261 -12.78 -1.67 -20.11
CA ALA A 261 -13.96 -2.50 -19.85
C ALA A 261 -14.30 -2.56 -18.35
N LEU A 262 -13.28 -2.60 -17.48
CA LEU A 262 -13.49 -2.50 -16.03
C LEU A 262 -14.14 -1.17 -15.64
N ASN A 263 -13.66 -0.06 -16.19
CA ASN A 263 -14.19 1.26 -15.89
C ASN A 263 -15.61 1.47 -16.45
N GLU A 264 -15.90 0.92 -17.64
CA GLU A 264 -17.24 0.98 -18.23
C GLU A 264 -18.29 0.22 -17.40
N VAL A 265 -17.89 -0.87 -16.73
CA VAL A 265 -18.84 -1.68 -15.94
C VAL A 265 -18.89 -1.23 -14.46
N LEU A 266 -17.74 -0.86 -13.88
CA LEU A 266 -17.59 -0.67 -12.44
C LEU A 266 -17.45 0.81 -12.03
N GLY A 267 -17.17 1.71 -12.97
CA GLY A 267 -16.91 3.12 -12.71
C GLY A 267 -17.95 4.07 -13.29
N SER A 268 -18.99 3.56 -13.95
CA SER A 268 -19.91 4.36 -14.74
C SER A 268 -21.07 4.98 -13.95
N GLY A 269 -21.27 4.62 -12.69
CA GLY A 269 -22.37 5.11 -11.86
C GLY A 269 -21.97 5.32 -10.41
N TYR A 270 -22.83 6.03 -9.69
CA TYR A 270 -22.66 6.31 -8.29
C TYR A 270 -22.59 5.02 -7.43
N GLY A 271 -21.56 4.96 -6.57
CA GLY A 271 -21.39 3.86 -5.64
C GLY A 271 -20.57 2.69 -6.20
N ILE A 272 -20.58 1.59 -5.43
CA ILE A 272 -19.84 0.35 -5.76
C ILE A 272 -20.63 -0.58 -6.69
N PHE A 273 -21.89 -0.30 -6.93
CA PHE A 273 -22.73 -1.15 -7.75
C PHE A 273 -22.49 -0.92 -9.24
N SER A 274 -22.06 -1.97 -9.92
CA SER A 274 -21.80 -2.00 -11.35
C SER A 274 -23.08 -2.13 -12.18
N GLY A 275 -23.05 -1.61 -13.40
CA GLY A 275 -24.14 -1.74 -14.37
C GLY A 275 -23.81 -1.01 -15.67
N LYS A 276 -24.56 -1.35 -16.74
CA LYS A 276 -24.41 -0.69 -18.06
C LYS A 276 -25.47 0.38 -18.29
N ASP A 277 -26.58 0.30 -17.57
CA ASP A 277 -27.72 1.22 -17.75
C ASP A 277 -27.54 2.45 -16.84
N ILE A 278 -26.89 3.46 -17.35
CA ILE A 278 -26.65 4.72 -16.63
C ILE A 278 -27.89 5.58 -16.66
N LYS A 279 -28.41 5.92 -15.50
CA LYS A 279 -29.48 6.89 -15.27
C LYS A 279 -28.90 8.14 -14.59
N TRP A 280 -29.58 9.27 -14.71
CA TRP A 280 -29.18 10.51 -14.06
C TRP A 280 -30.20 10.91 -12.99
N ALA A 281 -29.72 11.05 -11.75
CA ALA A 281 -30.48 11.61 -10.67
C ALA A 281 -30.28 13.13 -10.63
N THR A 282 -31.36 13.89 -10.39
CA THR A 282 -31.30 15.31 -10.07
C THR A 282 -31.78 15.47 -8.64
N LEU A 283 -30.90 15.94 -7.78
CA LEU A 283 -31.13 16.19 -6.37
C LEU A 283 -31.10 17.68 -6.11
N ARG A 284 -31.93 18.17 -5.18
CA ARG A 284 -31.90 19.56 -4.75
C ARG A 284 -31.74 19.61 -3.25
N PHE A 285 -30.74 20.38 -2.82
CA PHE A 285 -30.41 20.60 -1.42
C PHE A 285 -30.84 21.99 -1.00
N THR A 286 -31.30 22.14 0.26
CA THR A 286 -31.64 23.44 0.84
C THR A 286 -30.46 24.41 0.81
N PRO A 287 -30.71 25.75 0.84
CA PRO A 287 -29.63 26.74 0.87
C PRO A 287 -28.65 26.53 2.04
N GLU A 288 -29.17 26.07 3.16
CA GLU A 288 -28.35 25.73 4.33
C GLU A 288 -27.41 24.58 4.01
N ARG A 289 -27.92 23.47 3.50
CA ARG A 289 -27.15 22.28 3.18
C ARG A 289 -26.20 22.48 2.00
N ALA A 290 -26.55 23.36 1.08
CA ALA A 290 -25.72 23.71 -0.09
C ALA A 290 -24.30 24.16 0.30
N ARG A 291 -24.12 24.79 1.47
CA ARG A 291 -22.81 25.28 1.95
C ARG A 291 -21.77 24.16 2.07
N TRP A 292 -22.18 22.93 2.31
CA TRP A 292 -21.30 21.73 2.41
C TRP A 292 -21.32 20.94 1.12
N VAL A 293 -22.50 20.56 0.63
CA VAL A 293 -22.65 19.63 -0.50
C VAL A 293 -22.08 20.21 -1.81
N ALA A 294 -22.13 21.52 -2.01
CA ALA A 294 -21.56 22.15 -3.19
C ALA A 294 -20.03 21.99 -3.33
N ARG A 295 -19.35 21.65 -2.22
CA ARG A 295 -17.90 21.36 -2.20
C ARG A 295 -17.58 19.87 -2.23
N GLU A 296 -18.59 19.01 -2.10
CA GLU A 296 -18.41 17.56 -2.14
C GLU A 296 -18.34 17.04 -3.56
N ARG A 297 -17.50 16.05 -3.76
CA ARG A 297 -17.42 15.35 -5.05
C ARG A 297 -17.98 13.95 -4.89
N TRP A 298 -19.21 13.74 -5.29
CA TRP A 298 -19.92 12.48 -5.23
C TRP A 298 -19.59 11.56 -6.41
N HIS A 299 -19.35 12.15 -7.58
CA HIS A 299 -18.98 11.41 -8.80
C HIS A 299 -18.09 12.27 -9.70
N PRO A 300 -17.11 11.68 -10.44
CA PRO A 300 -16.28 12.44 -11.39
C PRO A 300 -17.06 13.27 -12.42
N GLU A 301 -18.17 12.73 -12.90
CA GLU A 301 -19.02 13.36 -13.93
C GLU A 301 -20.20 14.15 -13.35
N GLN A 302 -20.26 14.36 -12.03
CA GLN A 302 -21.34 15.16 -11.44
C GLN A 302 -21.41 16.57 -12.03
N GLN A 303 -22.62 17.08 -12.13
CA GLN A 303 -22.89 18.44 -12.51
C GLN A 303 -23.63 19.16 -11.38
N GLY A 304 -23.11 20.27 -10.91
CA GLY A 304 -23.68 21.00 -9.79
C GLY A 304 -23.82 22.48 -10.11
N LYS A 305 -24.89 23.09 -9.62
CA LYS A 305 -25.10 24.54 -9.71
C LYS A 305 -25.86 25.08 -8.50
N VAL A 306 -25.47 26.26 -8.04
CA VAL A 306 -26.24 27.02 -7.06
C VAL A 306 -27.37 27.75 -7.81
N LEU A 307 -28.58 27.69 -7.29
CA LEU A 307 -29.74 28.36 -7.84
C LEU A 307 -29.92 29.76 -7.21
N GLU A 308 -30.80 30.58 -7.78
CA GLU A 308 -31.04 31.96 -7.34
C GLU A 308 -31.56 32.05 -5.89
N ASP A 309 -32.29 31.03 -5.42
CA ASP A 309 -32.77 30.90 -4.04
C ASP A 309 -31.69 30.40 -3.06
N GLY A 310 -30.45 30.23 -3.52
CA GLY A 310 -29.35 29.71 -2.72
C GLY A 310 -29.35 28.20 -2.56
N SER A 311 -30.35 27.48 -3.07
CA SER A 311 -30.35 26.01 -3.08
C SER A 311 -29.32 25.46 -4.07
N TYR A 312 -28.88 24.20 -3.87
CA TYR A 312 -27.92 23.56 -4.75
C TYR A 312 -28.55 22.39 -5.50
N GLU A 313 -28.47 22.42 -6.81
CA GLU A 313 -28.91 21.32 -7.67
C GLU A 313 -27.71 20.50 -8.10
N LEU A 314 -27.74 19.20 -7.79
CA LEU A 314 -26.73 18.20 -8.10
C LEU A 314 -27.33 17.17 -9.09
N LYS A 315 -26.69 17.01 -10.25
CA LYS A 315 -26.97 15.91 -11.17
C LYS A 315 -25.84 14.89 -11.08
N ILE A 316 -26.21 13.62 -10.89
CA ILE A 316 -25.27 12.53 -10.64
C ILE A 316 -25.68 11.29 -11.43
N PRO A 317 -24.73 10.62 -12.15
CA PRO A 317 -25.05 9.36 -12.83
C PRO A 317 -25.10 8.21 -11.82
N TYR A 318 -26.04 7.29 -12.00
CA TYR A 318 -26.16 6.07 -11.20
C TYR A 318 -26.65 4.90 -12.04
N THR A 319 -26.28 3.68 -11.66
CA THR A 319 -26.73 2.46 -12.30
C THR A 319 -27.77 1.72 -11.45
N LYS A 320 -27.54 1.66 -10.15
CA LYS A 320 -28.46 1.13 -9.16
C LYS A 320 -28.64 2.14 -8.04
N ASP A 321 -29.84 2.21 -7.53
CA ASP A 321 -30.26 3.24 -6.59
C ASP A 321 -30.06 2.96 -5.08
N PRO A 322 -29.82 1.71 -4.59
CA PRO A 322 -29.82 1.47 -3.15
C PRO A 322 -28.85 2.36 -2.38
N GLU A 323 -27.65 2.56 -2.90
CA GLU A 323 -26.61 3.35 -2.24
C GLU A 323 -26.90 4.85 -2.35
N LEU A 324 -27.30 5.30 -3.53
CA LEU A 324 -27.72 6.68 -3.75
C LEU A 324 -28.93 7.02 -2.86
N LEU A 325 -29.87 6.11 -2.71
CA LEU A 325 -31.04 6.28 -1.84
C LEU A 325 -30.64 6.42 -0.38
N MET A 326 -29.72 5.60 0.11
CA MET A 326 -29.19 5.73 1.48
C MET A 326 -28.57 7.11 1.73
N ASP A 327 -27.80 7.63 0.77
CA ASP A 327 -27.19 8.95 0.91
C ASP A 327 -28.22 10.08 0.81
N ILE A 328 -29.23 9.95 -0.02
CA ILE A 328 -30.37 10.90 -0.05
C ILE A 328 -31.07 10.94 1.31
N LEU A 329 -31.41 9.78 1.87
CA LEU A 329 -32.13 9.67 3.14
C LEU A 329 -31.31 10.20 4.33
N LYS A 330 -29.98 10.11 4.29
CA LYS A 330 -29.09 10.66 5.32
C LYS A 330 -29.25 12.17 5.51
N PHE A 331 -29.69 12.90 4.47
CA PHE A 331 -29.90 14.34 4.54
C PHE A 331 -31.32 14.73 5.02
N GLY A 332 -32.21 13.75 5.22
CA GLY A 332 -33.57 14.00 5.68
C GLY A 332 -34.31 15.00 4.79
N ALA A 333 -34.89 16.04 5.39
CA ALA A 333 -35.66 17.07 4.69
C ALA A 333 -34.79 18.02 3.85
N ASP A 334 -33.48 18.03 4.07
CA ASP A 334 -32.54 18.91 3.37
C ASP A 334 -32.19 18.46 1.94
N CYS A 335 -32.63 17.27 1.54
CA CYS A 335 -32.42 16.73 0.20
C CYS A 335 -33.74 16.29 -0.44
N ARG A 336 -34.05 16.83 -1.62
CA ARG A 336 -35.22 16.46 -2.40
C ARG A 336 -34.82 15.85 -3.72
N VAL A 337 -35.40 14.70 -4.08
CA VAL A 337 -35.26 14.10 -5.41
C VAL A 337 -36.15 14.87 -6.38
N VAL A 338 -35.53 15.54 -7.37
CA VAL A 338 -36.22 16.25 -8.43
C VAL A 338 -36.59 15.27 -9.55
N GLY A 339 -35.68 14.37 -9.90
CA GLY A 339 -35.87 13.33 -10.91
C GLY A 339 -34.76 12.26 -10.82
N PRO A 340 -34.97 11.14 -11.48
CA PRO A 340 -36.16 10.71 -12.25
C PRO A 340 -37.33 10.31 -11.33
N LYS A 341 -38.52 10.16 -11.91
CA LYS A 341 -39.74 9.81 -11.18
C LYS A 341 -39.58 8.50 -10.38
N GLU A 342 -38.98 7.48 -10.99
CA GLU A 342 -38.76 6.18 -10.33
C GLU A 342 -37.96 6.33 -9.01
N LEU A 343 -36.87 7.09 -9.03
CA LEU A 343 -36.04 7.34 -7.85
C LEU A 343 -36.83 8.15 -6.79
N LYS A 344 -37.61 9.14 -7.24
CA LYS A 344 -38.46 9.94 -6.36
C LYS A 344 -39.52 9.09 -5.67
N ASP A 345 -40.23 8.23 -6.43
CA ASP A 345 -41.26 7.35 -5.91
C ASP A 345 -40.68 6.33 -4.92
N ARG A 346 -39.49 5.82 -5.21
CA ARG A 346 -38.78 4.91 -4.33
C ARG A 346 -38.33 5.58 -3.03
N ALA A 347 -37.78 6.79 -3.10
CA ALA A 347 -37.43 7.58 -1.92
C ALA A 347 -38.67 7.85 -1.04
N ALA A 348 -39.79 8.25 -1.67
CA ALA A 348 -41.04 8.47 -0.95
C ALA A 348 -41.59 7.21 -0.29
N THR A 349 -41.43 6.03 -0.91
CA THR A 349 -41.81 4.77 -0.34
C THR A 349 -41.00 4.42 0.89
N GLU A 350 -39.66 4.62 0.80
CA GLU A 350 -38.77 4.33 1.93
C GLU A 350 -38.99 5.29 3.11
N ILE A 351 -39.24 6.57 2.85
CA ILE A 351 -39.58 7.55 3.88
C ILE A 351 -40.86 7.15 4.62
N ARG A 352 -41.93 6.67 3.91
CA ARG A 352 -43.14 6.16 4.56
C ARG A 352 -42.86 4.95 5.41
N ARG A 353 -42.01 4.01 4.95
CA ARG A 353 -41.61 2.85 5.74
C ARG A 353 -40.84 3.25 7.01
N MET A 354 -39.95 4.25 6.89
CA MET A 354 -39.24 4.79 8.04
C MET A 354 -40.18 5.44 9.03
N ALA A 355 -41.17 6.24 8.57
CA ALA A 355 -42.14 6.87 9.44
C ALA A 355 -42.99 5.79 10.14
N ALA A 356 -43.50 4.77 9.42
CA ALA A 356 -44.28 3.68 9.99
C ALA A 356 -43.48 2.78 10.98
N ALA A 357 -42.14 2.86 11.00
CA ALA A 357 -41.32 2.13 11.98
C ALA A 357 -41.09 2.92 13.29
N LEU A 358 -41.61 4.13 13.39
CA LEU A 358 -41.58 4.94 14.61
C LEU A 358 -42.86 4.79 15.47
N ASP A 359 -43.91 4.24 14.88
CA ASP A 359 -45.17 3.88 15.54
C ASP A 359 -45.10 2.46 16.15
#